data_fef026f356b9205a698126c3c886a4d8
#
_entry.id   fef026f356b9205a698126c3c886a4d8
#
_cell.length_a   1.000
_cell.length_b   1.000
_cell.length_c   1.000
_cell.angle_alpha   90.00
_cell.angle_beta   90.00
_cell.angle_gamma   90.00
#
_symmetry.space_group_name_H-M   'P 1'
#
loop_
_entity.id
_entity.type
_entity.pdbx_description
1 polymer ?
#
loop_
_entity_poly.entity_id
_entity_poly.type
_entity_poly.pdbx_seq_one_letter_code
_entity_poly.pdbx_strand_id
1 'polypeptide(L)'
;MEAAGYDLIVAGAGPAGSACAITAARAGARVLLLEKDHFPRHKVCGEFVSPESLELLRGLLGEKQLSYHTPVSAARIFVDGKTLAFPVSPAAQSIPRFELDARLFQAVQQAGALVREGVTIQQVRHEGAFQVETTHETFTAKAVVNATGRWSKLTQFEVVNKQNWLGLKAHFSEASPPQSVDLYFFTGGYCGVTPVDANTVNACAMVRADVARSLEEVFASEPRLLRRSRDWQPMFPAVTTSPLYFHEPQTEADGMVLVGDAAGFIDPFAGDGISLALQSGTLAAQMLTPFLRGKYSLEQARLEYQTAYRKRFVRAFRNAARLRTALAAPRWMRSVALTVAAMPGIGQMLVRGTRARSL
;
A
#
# COMPACT_ATOMS: atom_id res chain seq x y z
N MET A 1 -15.75 36.40 -5.28
CA MET A 1 -15.33 35.70 -4.05
C MET A 1 -14.04 35.01 -4.39
N GLU A 2 -12.90 35.47 -3.87
CA GLU A 2 -11.65 34.74 -3.97
C GLU A 2 -11.89 33.37 -3.36
N ALA A 3 -11.66 32.28 -4.13
CA ALA A 3 -11.72 30.93 -3.64
C ALA A 3 -10.69 30.80 -2.52
N ALA A 4 -11.17 30.69 -1.29
CA ALA A 4 -10.30 30.64 -0.11
C ALA A 4 -9.30 29.50 -0.27
N GLY A 5 -8.04 29.85 -0.61
CA GLY A 5 -6.98 28.91 -0.92
C GLY A 5 -6.66 27.99 0.27
N TYR A 6 -6.37 26.73 -0.02
CA TYR A 6 -5.88 25.77 0.97
C TYR A 6 -4.36 25.88 1.15
N ASP A 7 -3.85 25.50 2.29
CA ASP A 7 -2.42 25.33 2.45
C ASP A 7 -1.95 24.09 1.71
N LEU A 8 -2.74 23.00 1.81
CA LEU A 8 -2.44 21.71 1.22
C LEU A 8 -3.70 21.06 0.63
N ILE A 9 -3.61 20.61 -0.64
CA ILE A 9 -4.56 19.66 -1.20
C ILE A 9 -3.91 18.29 -1.28
N VAL A 10 -4.62 17.27 -0.78
CA VAL A 10 -4.21 15.86 -0.87
C VAL A 10 -5.14 15.14 -1.83
N ALA A 11 -4.60 14.58 -2.89
CA ALA A 11 -5.32 13.83 -3.90
C ALA A 11 -5.31 12.33 -3.58
N GLY A 12 -6.47 11.77 -3.19
CA GLY A 12 -6.65 10.36 -2.82
C GLY A 12 -6.62 10.12 -1.31
N ALA A 13 -7.66 9.45 -0.79
CA ALA A 13 -7.86 9.16 0.63
C ALA A 13 -7.54 7.69 1.00
N GLY A 14 -6.59 7.06 0.30
CA GLY A 14 -5.98 5.81 0.76
C GLY A 14 -5.06 6.04 1.96
N PRO A 15 -4.40 4.99 2.49
CA PRO A 15 -3.56 5.10 3.69
C PRO A 15 -2.51 6.21 3.63
N ALA A 16 -1.89 6.44 2.47
CA ALA A 16 -0.87 7.48 2.30
C ALA A 16 -1.46 8.89 2.38
N GLY A 17 -2.56 9.15 1.65
CA GLY A 17 -3.21 10.46 1.65
C GLY A 17 -3.85 10.78 2.98
N SER A 18 -4.51 9.81 3.61
CA SER A 18 -5.08 9.99 4.94
C SER A 18 -4.00 10.29 5.99
N ALA A 19 -2.88 9.56 5.98
CA ALA A 19 -1.76 9.82 6.88
C ALA A 19 -1.17 11.23 6.68
N CYS A 20 -1.03 11.66 5.42
CA CYS A 20 -0.57 13.00 5.08
C CYS A 20 -1.55 14.07 5.59
N ALA A 21 -2.85 13.91 5.28
CA ALA A 21 -3.87 14.89 5.66
C ALA A 21 -4.02 15.03 7.18
N ILE A 22 -4.05 13.90 7.92
CA ILE A 22 -4.09 13.89 9.39
C ILE A 22 -2.89 14.64 9.97
N THR A 23 -1.69 14.31 9.49
CA THR A 23 -0.45 14.89 10.02
C THR A 23 -0.37 16.39 9.75
N ALA A 24 -0.70 16.82 8.53
CA ALA A 24 -0.68 18.24 8.16
C ALA A 24 -1.77 19.05 8.89
N ALA A 25 -2.99 18.52 9.01
CA ALA A 25 -4.08 19.18 9.71
C ALA A 25 -3.76 19.33 11.21
N ARG A 26 -3.23 18.30 11.88
CA ARG A 26 -2.78 18.38 13.27
C ARG A 26 -1.62 19.37 13.46
N ALA A 27 -0.84 19.64 12.41
CA ALA A 27 0.19 20.67 12.42
C ALA A 27 -0.36 22.09 12.17
N GLY A 28 -1.68 22.25 12.02
CA GLY A 28 -2.39 23.51 11.85
C GLY A 28 -2.55 23.98 10.40
N ALA A 29 -2.25 23.15 9.41
CA ALA A 29 -2.47 23.48 8.00
C ALA A 29 -3.96 23.37 7.62
N ARG A 30 -4.44 24.26 6.76
CA ARG A 30 -5.76 24.17 6.13
C ARG A 30 -5.71 23.16 4.99
N VAL A 31 -6.17 21.93 5.28
CA VAL A 31 -6.07 20.78 4.37
C VAL A 31 -7.40 20.49 3.70
N LEU A 32 -7.38 20.22 2.38
CA LEU A 32 -8.47 19.61 1.62
C LEU A 32 -8.04 18.22 1.13
N LEU A 33 -8.79 17.18 1.48
CA LEU A 33 -8.61 15.82 0.98
C LEU A 33 -9.70 15.52 -0.05
N LEU A 34 -9.29 15.11 -1.26
CA LEU A 34 -10.16 14.75 -2.37
C LEU A 34 -10.09 13.25 -2.67
N GLU A 35 -11.23 12.58 -2.74
CA GLU A 35 -11.31 11.15 -3.08
C GLU A 35 -12.41 10.92 -4.12
N LYS A 36 -12.11 10.09 -5.12
CA LYS A 36 -13.06 9.75 -6.20
C LYS A 36 -14.12 8.71 -5.79
N ASP A 37 -13.74 7.80 -4.89
CA ASP A 37 -14.62 6.74 -4.39
C ASP A 37 -15.35 7.20 -3.11
N HIS A 38 -16.35 6.43 -2.67
CA HIS A 38 -17.01 6.57 -1.37
C HIS A 38 -16.52 5.51 -0.40
N PHE A 39 -16.49 5.83 0.88
CA PHE A 39 -16.17 4.89 1.94
C PHE A 39 -17.44 4.32 2.61
N PRO A 40 -17.40 3.06 3.08
CA PRO A 40 -16.29 2.11 3.03
C PRO A 40 -16.16 1.42 1.65
N ARG A 41 -14.95 1.01 1.27
CA ARG A 41 -14.68 0.38 -0.03
C ARG A 41 -13.65 -0.74 0.03
N HIS A 42 -13.77 -1.73 -0.85
CA HIS A 42 -12.75 -2.76 -1.02
C HIS A 42 -11.63 -2.27 -1.96
N LYS A 43 -10.42 -2.72 -1.70
CA LYS A 43 -9.24 -2.51 -2.59
C LYS A 43 -8.45 -3.82 -2.68
N VAL A 44 -7.83 -4.08 -3.83
CA VAL A 44 -6.91 -5.22 -3.99
C VAL A 44 -5.70 -5.02 -3.09
N CYS A 45 -5.60 -5.83 -2.05
CA CYS A 45 -4.58 -5.75 -1.01
C CYS A 45 -4.52 -7.05 -0.21
N GLY A 46 -3.33 -7.46 0.23
CA GLY A 46 -3.14 -8.57 1.18
C GLY A 46 -3.58 -8.26 2.61
N GLU A 47 -3.96 -7.01 2.91
CA GLU A 47 -4.48 -6.56 4.22
C GLU A 47 -3.53 -6.78 5.40
N PHE A 48 -2.25 -6.93 5.11
CA PHE A 48 -1.20 -7.13 6.09
C PHE A 48 -0.56 -5.78 6.47
N VAL A 49 -0.57 -5.46 7.76
CA VAL A 49 0.09 -4.28 8.34
C VAL A 49 1.27 -4.75 9.17
N SER A 50 2.47 -4.38 8.75
CA SER A 50 3.70 -4.79 9.41
C SER A 50 3.85 -4.15 10.80
N PRO A 51 4.53 -4.83 11.74
CA PRO A 51 4.69 -4.35 13.12
C PRO A 51 5.29 -2.94 13.20
N GLU A 52 6.17 -2.60 12.25
CA GLU A 52 6.89 -1.33 12.18
C GLU A 52 5.99 -0.11 12.00
N SER A 53 4.74 -0.31 11.53
CA SER A 53 3.78 0.77 11.31
C SER A 53 2.58 0.77 12.26
N LEU A 54 2.50 -0.19 13.17
CA LEU A 54 1.34 -0.30 14.09
C LEU A 54 1.27 0.86 15.07
N GLU A 55 2.41 1.34 15.57
CA GLU A 55 2.46 2.50 16.46
C GLU A 55 2.03 3.77 15.72
N LEU A 56 2.58 3.99 14.53
CA LEU A 56 2.17 5.10 13.66
C LEU A 56 0.67 5.05 13.36
N LEU A 57 0.14 3.89 12.99
CA LEU A 57 -1.29 3.71 12.70
C LEU A 57 -2.16 4.07 13.92
N ARG A 58 -1.81 3.56 15.12
CA ARG A 58 -2.51 3.93 16.36
C ARG A 58 -2.49 5.44 16.61
N GLY A 59 -1.32 6.07 16.43
CA GLY A 59 -1.18 7.52 16.56
C GLY A 59 -2.04 8.30 15.57
N LEU A 60 -2.13 7.85 14.32
CA LEU A 60 -2.98 8.47 13.29
C LEU A 60 -4.47 8.33 13.65
N LEU A 61 -4.91 7.15 14.08
CA LEU A 61 -6.30 6.88 14.47
C LEU A 61 -6.68 7.49 15.82
N GLY A 62 -5.70 7.90 16.66
CA GLY A 62 -5.96 8.34 18.03
C GLY A 62 -6.36 7.19 18.97
N GLU A 63 -6.03 5.94 18.63
CA GLU A 63 -6.41 4.74 19.34
C GLU A 63 -5.24 4.18 20.18
N LYS A 64 -5.52 3.81 21.44
CA LYS A 64 -4.53 3.08 22.26
C LYS A 64 -4.38 1.62 21.80
N GLN A 65 -5.46 1.02 21.33
CA GLN A 65 -5.49 -0.34 20.77
C GLN A 65 -6.34 -0.33 19.50
N LEU A 66 -5.92 -1.09 18.49
CA LEU A 66 -6.71 -1.26 17.27
C LEU A 66 -7.89 -2.19 17.57
N SER A 67 -9.10 -1.80 17.19
CA SER A 67 -10.33 -2.53 17.54
C SER A 67 -10.69 -3.62 16.52
N TYR A 68 -10.21 -3.51 15.28
CA TYR A 68 -10.54 -4.43 14.17
C TYR A 68 -9.27 -4.96 13.53
N HIS A 69 -8.74 -6.03 14.10
CA HIS A 69 -7.50 -6.63 13.63
C HIS A 69 -7.42 -8.10 14.01
N THR A 70 -6.73 -8.86 13.21
CA THR A 70 -6.38 -10.25 13.51
C THR A 70 -4.87 -10.38 13.56
N PRO A 71 -4.28 -10.91 14.64
CA PRO A 71 -2.84 -11.05 14.76
C PRO A 71 -2.29 -12.05 13.73
N VAL A 72 -1.13 -11.72 13.16
CA VAL A 72 -0.37 -12.56 12.23
C VAL A 72 0.99 -12.80 12.86
N SER A 73 1.19 -13.98 13.44
CA SER A 73 2.40 -14.35 14.19
C SER A 73 3.39 -15.20 13.39
N ALA A 74 3.00 -15.64 12.18
CA ALA A 74 3.86 -16.41 11.29
C ALA A 74 3.69 -16.02 9.82
N ALA A 75 4.72 -16.27 9.02
CA ALA A 75 4.66 -16.24 7.57
C ALA A 75 5.04 -17.64 7.04
N ARG A 76 4.21 -18.20 6.14
CA ARG A 76 4.46 -19.47 5.48
C ARG A 76 4.57 -19.27 3.98
N ILE A 77 5.62 -19.79 3.39
CA ILE A 77 5.90 -19.70 1.95
C ILE A 77 5.82 -21.09 1.36
N PHE A 78 4.95 -21.25 0.40
CA PHE A 78 4.72 -22.48 -0.36
C PHE A 78 5.24 -22.30 -1.78
N VAL A 79 6.29 -23.03 -2.15
CA VAL A 79 6.93 -22.91 -3.46
C VAL A 79 7.64 -24.22 -3.84
N ASP A 80 7.49 -24.66 -5.08
CA ASP A 80 8.14 -25.88 -5.65
C ASP A 80 8.00 -27.13 -4.77
N GLY A 81 6.83 -27.32 -4.14
CA GLY A 81 6.57 -28.46 -3.24
C GLY A 81 7.13 -28.31 -1.82
N LYS A 82 7.97 -27.29 -1.56
CA LYS A 82 8.54 -26.99 -0.22
C LYS A 82 7.65 -26.02 0.56
N THR A 83 7.76 -26.08 1.89
CA THR A 83 7.17 -25.10 2.80
C THR A 83 8.27 -24.52 3.66
N LEU A 84 8.34 -23.18 3.71
CA LEU A 84 9.17 -22.45 4.65
C LEU A 84 8.24 -21.71 5.63
N ALA A 85 8.57 -21.74 6.91
CA ALA A 85 7.81 -21.03 7.94
C ALA A 85 8.76 -20.14 8.76
N PHE A 86 8.32 -18.90 8.99
CA PHE A 86 9.08 -17.92 9.75
C PHE A 86 8.17 -17.29 10.81
N PRO A 87 8.63 -17.09 12.05
CA PRO A 87 7.90 -16.31 13.02
C PRO A 87 7.90 -14.83 12.61
N VAL A 88 6.76 -14.17 12.82
CA VAL A 88 6.60 -12.71 12.72
C VAL A 88 6.53 -12.16 14.12
N SER A 89 7.65 -11.58 14.59
CA SER A 89 7.78 -11.07 15.95
C SER A 89 8.42 -9.66 15.92
N PRO A 90 7.75 -8.66 16.53
CA PRO A 90 6.39 -8.68 17.06
C PRO A 90 5.35 -9.10 16.01
N ALA A 91 4.16 -9.56 16.44
CA ALA A 91 3.11 -9.96 15.52
C ALA A 91 2.65 -8.78 14.65
N ALA A 92 2.48 -9.03 13.36
CA ALA A 92 1.80 -8.13 12.44
C ALA A 92 0.29 -8.19 12.67
N GLN A 93 -0.45 -7.33 11.98
CA GLN A 93 -1.90 -7.33 12.04
C GLN A 93 -2.49 -7.46 10.64
N SER A 94 -3.52 -8.28 10.50
CA SER A 94 -4.40 -8.24 9.35
C SER A 94 -5.53 -7.27 9.64
N ILE A 95 -5.70 -6.28 8.76
CA ILE A 95 -6.73 -5.25 8.88
C ILE A 95 -7.38 -5.09 7.52
N PRO A 96 -8.68 -5.42 7.37
CA PRO A 96 -9.39 -5.25 6.11
C PRO A 96 -9.33 -3.81 5.62
N ARG A 97 -9.03 -3.61 4.32
CA ARG A 97 -8.98 -2.27 3.72
C ARG A 97 -10.33 -1.55 3.80
N PHE A 98 -11.42 -2.31 3.79
CA PHE A 98 -12.77 -1.81 4.02
C PHE A 98 -12.87 -1.05 5.35
N GLU A 99 -12.30 -1.60 6.42
CA GLU A 99 -12.30 -1.01 7.75
C GLU A 99 -11.19 0.03 7.91
N LEU A 100 -9.95 -0.31 7.50
CA LEU A 100 -8.79 0.56 7.64
C LEU A 100 -8.98 1.92 6.97
N ASP A 101 -9.41 1.89 5.70
CA ASP A 101 -9.55 3.12 4.92
C ASP A 101 -10.69 4.00 5.47
N ALA A 102 -11.82 3.39 5.89
CA ALA A 102 -12.93 4.13 6.49
C ALA A 102 -12.53 4.80 7.82
N ARG A 103 -11.78 4.10 8.68
CA ARG A 103 -11.29 4.67 9.95
C ARG A 103 -10.29 5.78 9.74
N LEU A 104 -9.35 5.60 8.83
CA LEU A 104 -8.41 6.67 8.47
C LEU A 104 -9.14 7.89 7.92
N PHE A 105 -10.16 7.68 7.11
CA PHE A 105 -10.99 8.77 6.59
C PHE A 105 -11.72 9.53 7.71
N GLN A 106 -12.31 8.84 8.67
CA GLN A 106 -12.91 9.46 9.86
C GLN A 106 -11.85 10.23 10.68
N ALA A 107 -10.66 9.68 10.87
CA ALA A 107 -9.58 10.34 11.57
C ALA A 107 -9.10 11.62 10.86
N VAL A 108 -9.17 11.68 9.52
CA VAL A 108 -8.91 12.91 8.74
C VAL A 108 -9.90 14.01 9.11
N GLN A 109 -11.19 13.66 9.18
CA GLN A 109 -12.24 14.62 9.58
C GLN A 109 -12.04 15.11 11.02
N GLN A 110 -11.76 14.19 11.94
CA GLN A 110 -11.47 14.49 13.35
C GLN A 110 -10.21 15.36 13.53
N ALA A 111 -9.24 15.25 12.62
CA ALA A 111 -8.06 16.11 12.62
C ALA A 111 -8.35 17.54 12.11
N GLY A 112 -9.56 17.83 11.63
CA GLY A 112 -9.99 19.14 11.15
C GLY A 112 -9.71 19.40 9.67
N ALA A 113 -9.33 18.41 8.88
CA ALA A 113 -9.23 18.54 7.43
C ALA A 113 -10.62 18.52 6.78
N LEU A 114 -10.80 19.33 5.73
CA LEU A 114 -11.97 19.22 4.87
C LEU A 114 -11.84 18.03 3.94
N VAL A 115 -12.92 17.31 3.73
CA VAL A 115 -12.94 16.11 2.87
C VAL A 115 -14.05 16.22 1.83
N ARG A 116 -13.78 15.68 0.64
CA ARG A 116 -14.76 15.55 -0.45
C ARG A 116 -14.61 14.16 -1.06
N GLU A 117 -15.68 13.37 -0.99
CA GLU A 117 -15.82 12.08 -1.67
C GLU A 117 -16.57 12.26 -2.99
N GLY A 118 -16.44 11.30 -3.90
CA GLY A 118 -17.07 11.33 -5.23
C GLY A 118 -16.46 12.37 -6.16
N VAL A 119 -15.29 12.94 -5.83
CA VAL A 119 -14.65 14.02 -6.58
C VAL A 119 -13.42 13.51 -7.31
N THR A 120 -13.50 13.52 -8.64
CA THR A 120 -12.36 13.15 -9.49
C THR A 120 -11.57 14.38 -9.88
N ILE A 121 -10.25 14.35 -9.62
CA ILE A 121 -9.32 15.38 -10.10
C ILE A 121 -9.05 15.11 -11.58
N GLN A 122 -9.24 16.13 -12.41
CA GLN A 122 -9.05 16.08 -13.85
C GLN A 122 -7.66 16.56 -14.24
N GLN A 123 -7.21 17.67 -13.64
CA GLN A 123 -5.92 18.30 -13.92
C GLN A 123 -5.39 19.02 -12.70
N VAL A 124 -4.06 19.10 -12.60
CA VAL A 124 -3.34 19.97 -11.66
C VAL A 124 -2.39 20.84 -12.47
N ARG A 125 -2.44 22.15 -12.26
CA ARG A 125 -1.49 23.13 -12.83
C ARG A 125 -0.77 23.86 -11.72
N HIS A 126 0.46 24.25 -11.97
CA HIS A 126 1.28 25.00 -11.03
C HIS A 126 1.79 26.31 -11.68
N GLU A 127 1.14 27.42 -11.36
CA GLU A 127 1.45 28.76 -11.87
C GLU A 127 1.58 29.73 -10.68
N GLY A 128 2.65 29.58 -9.89
CA GLY A 128 2.83 30.30 -8.61
C GLY A 128 2.06 29.65 -7.45
N ALA A 129 0.78 29.35 -7.63
CA ALA A 129 -0.03 28.47 -6.78
C ALA A 129 -0.53 27.28 -7.57
N PHE A 130 -0.89 26.19 -6.89
CA PHE A 130 -1.52 25.05 -7.53
C PHE A 130 -3.00 25.34 -7.79
N GLN A 131 -3.45 25.03 -9.00
CA GLN A 131 -4.86 24.97 -9.40
C GLN A 131 -5.22 23.50 -9.62
N VAL A 132 -6.21 23.02 -8.88
CA VAL A 132 -6.70 21.64 -8.92
C VAL A 132 -8.10 21.63 -9.50
N GLU A 133 -8.19 21.25 -10.78
CA GLU A 133 -9.46 21.13 -11.49
C GLU A 133 -10.09 19.77 -11.18
N THR A 134 -11.35 19.77 -10.78
CA THR A 134 -12.12 18.58 -10.47
C THR A 134 -13.35 18.46 -11.38
N THR A 135 -14.10 17.39 -11.23
CA THR A 135 -15.39 17.21 -11.94
C THR A 135 -16.46 18.24 -11.58
N HIS A 136 -16.28 19.00 -10.49
CA HIS A 136 -17.30 19.94 -9.99
C HIS A 136 -16.80 21.38 -9.91
N GLU A 137 -15.60 21.60 -9.43
CA GLU A 137 -15.07 22.94 -9.14
C GLU A 137 -13.54 22.95 -9.19
N THR A 138 -12.95 24.14 -9.17
CA THR A 138 -11.50 24.33 -9.12
C THR A 138 -11.08 24.83 -7.75
N PHE A 139 -10.07 24.19 -7.17
CA PHE A 139 -9.47 24.58 -5.90
C PHE A 139 -8.06 25.14 -6.08
N THR A 140 -7.64 25.99 -5.16
CA THR A 140 -6.26 26.52 -5.13
C THR A 140 -5.55 26.10 -3.85
N ALA A 141 -4.24 25.82 -3.95
CA ALA A 141 -3.41 25.45 -2.80
C ALA A 141 -1.96 25.93 -2.95
N LYS A 142 -1.26 26.06 -1.81
CA LYS A 142 0.19 26.31 -1.79
C LYS A 142 1.00 25.08 -2.19
N ALA A 143 0.51 23.88 -1.84
CA ALA A 143 1.11 22.60 -2.19
C ALA A 143 0.05 21.54 -2.53
N VAL A 144 0.44 20.55 -3.35
CA VAL A 144 -0.38 19.38 -3.67
C VAL A 144 0.43 18.11 -3.38
N VAL A 145 -0.21 17.16 -2.70
CA VAL A 145 0.29 15.81 -2.51
C VAL A 145 -0.55 14.84 -3.33
N ASN A 146 0.09 14.14 -4.26
CA ASN A 146 -0.55 13.08 -5.02
C ASN A 146 -0.42 11.73 -4.28
N ALA A 147 -1.53 11.26 -3.74
CA ALA A 147 -1.74 9.98 -3.06
C ALA A 147 -2.76 9.10 -3.79
N THR A 148 -3.03 9.35 -5.08
CA THR A 148 -4.06 8.65 -5.87
C THR A 148 -3.72 7.20 -6.17
N GLY A 149 -2.56 6.74 -5.73
CA GLY A 149 -2.04 5.41 -6.00
C GLY A 149 -1.51 5.27 -7.44
N ARG A 150 -1.33 4.04 -7.88
CA ARG A 150 -0.68 3.73 -9.17
C ARG A 150 -1.52 4.00 -10.43
N TRP A 151 -2.78 4.37 -10.29
CA TRP A 151 -3.71 4.62 -11.41
C TRP A 151 -3.98 6.10 -11.64
N SER A 152 -3.08 6.93 -11.21
CA SER A 152 -3.22 8.37 -11.38
C SER A 152 -3.04 8.77 -12.84
N LYS A 153 -4.02 9.49 -13.38
CA LYS A 153 -3.81 10.25 -14.62
C LYS A 153 -3.00 11.53 -14.37
N LEU A 154 -2.75 11.86 -13.10
CA LEU A 154 -1.99 13.04 -12.70
C LEU A 154 -0.48 12.89 -12.87
N THR A 155 -0.01 11.66 -13.04
CA THR A 155 1.41 11.36 -13.32
C THR A 155 1.51 10.28 -14.37
N GLN A 156 2.32 10.51 -15.39
CA GLN A 156 2.62 9.52 -16.41
C GLN A 156 4.00 8.93 -16.12
N PHE A 157 4.06 7.62 -15.88
CA PHE A 157 5.33 6.91 -15.78
C PHE A 157 5.62 6.19 -17.10
N GLU A 158 6.87 6.27 -17.56
CA GLU A 158 7.29 5.41 -18.66
C GLU A 158 7.28 3.95 -18.24
N VAL A 159 6.44 3.17 -18.87
CA VAL A 159 6.32 1.72 -18.62
C VAL A 159 7.29 0.98 -19.52
N VAL A 160 8.45 0.63 -18.99
CA VAL A 160 9.52 -0.08 -19.72
C VAL A 160 9.17 -1.55 -19.99
N ASN A 161 8.30 -2.17 -19.19
CA ASN A 161 7.96 -3.58 -19.34
C ASN A 161 6.45 -3.82 -19.26
N LYS A 162 5.84 -4.20 -20.40
CA LYS A 162 4.39 -4.36 -20.56
C LYS A 162 3.87 -5.76 -20.17
N GLN A 163 4.42 -6.40 -19.13
CA GLN A 163 3.80 -7.63 -18.63
C GLN A 163 2.44 -7.29 -18.01
N ASN A 164 1.37 -7.92 -18.51
CA ASN A 164 0.02 -7.74 -17.99
C ASN A 164 -0.17 -8.51 -16.68
N TRP A 165 0.21 -7.88 -15.57
CA TRP A 165 -0.08 -8.38 -14.24
C TRP A 165 -1.46 -7.95 -13.78
N LEU A 166 -2.22 -8.90 -13.23
CA LEU A 166 -3.51 -8.68 -12.58
C LEU A 166 -3.35 -8.79 -11.07
N GLY A 167 -4.06 -7.94 -10.34
CA GLY A 167 -4.34 -8.12 -8.93
C GLY A 167 -5.78 -8.59 -8.75
N LEU A 168 -6.00 -9.65 -8.01
CA LEU A 168 -7.30 -10.25 -7.71
C LEU A 168 -7.45 -10.38 -6.20
N LYS A 169 -8.65 -10.08 -5.66
CA LYS A 169 -8.90 -10.20 -4.23
C LYS A 169 -10.35 -10.52 -3.95
N ALA A 170 -10.58 -11.42 -2.99
CA ALA A 170 -11.88 -11.57 -2.31
C ALA A 170 -11.66 -12.10 -0.88
N HIS A 171 -12.68 -11.95 -0.03
CA HIS A 171 -12.73 -12.67 1.25
C HIS A 171 -13.54 -13.96 1.07
N PHE A 172 -13.14 -14.98 1.79
CA PHE A 172 -13.75 -16.31 1.76
C PHE A 172 -14.00 -16.82 3.18
N SER A 173 -15.03 -17.66 3.32
CA SER A 173 -15.25 -18.38 4.58
C SER A 173 -14.18 -19.45 4.77
N GLU A 174 -13.57 -19.47 5.97
CA GLU A 174 -12.67 -20.54 6.42
C GLU A 174 -12.74 -20.62 7.94
N ALA A 175 -13.17 -21.76 8.47
CA ALA A 175 -13.28 -21.97 9.91
C ALA A 175 -11.89 -22.03 10.57
N SER A 176 -11.67 -21.21 11.58
CA SER A 176 -10.44 -21.17 12.39
C SER A 176 -9.16 -21.06 11.57
N PRO A 177 -9.03 -20.03 10.70
CA PRO A 177 -7.85 -19.88 9.87
C PRO A 177 -6.59 -19.68 10.73
N PRO A 178 -5.42 -20.20 10.28
CA PRO A 178 -4.18 -20.04 11.04
C PRO A 178 -3.79 -18.56 11.11
N GLN A 179 -3.19 -18.15 12.25
CA GLN A 179 -2.67 -16.79 12.45
C GLN A 179 -1.36 -16.57 11.67
N SER A 180 -1.40 -16.83 10.38
CA SER A 180 -0.26 -16.67 9.48
C SER A 180 -0.66 -15.99 8.19
N VAL A 181 0.31 -15.28 7.58
CA VAL A 181 0.24 -14.96 6.16
C VAL A 181 0.85 -16.09 5.37
N ASP A 182 0.08 -16.68 4.47
CA ASP A 182 0.46 -17.81 3.65
C ASP A 182 0.64 -17.38 2.20
N LEU A 183 1.85 -17.50 1.68
CA LEU A 183 2.20 -17.10 0.31
C LEU A 183 2.39 -18.35 -0.56
N TYR A 184 1.50 -18.57 -1.50
CA TYR A 184 1.50 -19.68 -2.45
C TYR A 184 2.07 -19.22 -3.78
N PHE A 185 3.31 -19.61 -4.09
CA PHE A 185 3.98 -19.26 -5.35
C PHE A 185 3.79 -20.35 -6.39
N PHE A 186 3.46 -19.93 -7.61
CA PHE A 186 3.33 -20.78 -8.79
C PHE A 186 3.91 -20.08 -10.02
N THR A 187 4.01 -20.79 -11.14
CA THR A 187 4.55 -20.19 -12.36
C THR A 187 3.65 -19.06 -12.85
N GLY A 188 4.19 -17.86 -12.92
CA GLY A 188 3.49 -16.67 -13.39
C GLY A 188 2.69 -15.91 -12.32
N GLY A 189 2.85 -16.23 -11.01
CA GLY A 189 2.20 -15.47 -9.97
C GLY A 189 2.34 -16.03 -8.56
N TYR A 190 1.58 -15.44 -7.66
CA TYR A 190 1.41 -15.95 -6.30
C TYR A 190 0.03 -15.54 -5.75
N CYS A 191 -0.41 -16.24 -4.72
CA CYS A 191 -1.56 -15.87 -3.92
C CYS A 191 -1.16 -15.77 -2.44
N GLY A 192 -1.47 -14.66 -1.80
CA GLY A 192 -1.38 -14.47 -0.36
C GLY A 192 -2.72 -14.76 0.29
N VAL A 193 -2.72 -15.55 1.36
CA VAL A 193 -3.90 -15.81 2.19
C VAL A 193 -3.62 -15.33 3.60
N THR A 194 -4.50 -14.46 4.13
CA THR A 194 -4.34 -13.83 5.44
C THR A 194 -5.66 -13.95 6.22
N PRO A 195 -5.66 -14.30 7.52
CA PRO A 195 -6.90 -14.32 8.32
C PRO A 195 -7.48 -12.91 8.42
N VAL A 196 -8.78 -12.78 8.26
CA VAL A 196 -9.54 -11.53 8.49
C VAL A 196 -10.13 -11.54 9.89
N ASP A 197 -10.75 -12.67 10.26
CA ASP A 197 -11.30 -12.95 11.57
C ASP A 197 -11.28 -14.47 11.85
N ALA A 198 -12.04 -14.95 12.84
CA ALA A 198 -12.08 -16.36 13.24
C ALA A 198 -12.70 -17.30 12.18
N ASN A 199 -13.38 -16.76 11.16
CA ASN A 199 -14.12 -17.55 10.17
C ASN A 199 -13.91 -17.04 8.73
N THR A 200 -13.02 -16.07 8.52
CA THR A 200 -12.85 -15.40 7.23
C THR A 200 -11.37 -15.25 6.90
N VAL A 201 -11.03 -15.50 5.64
CA VAL A 201 -9.71 -15.22 5.07
C VAL A 201 -9.80 -14.25 3.89
N ASN A 202 -8.77 -13.45 3.74
CA ASN A 202 -8.52 -12.66 2.54
C ASN A 202 -7.60 -13.46 1.62
N ALA A 203 -8.04 -13.75 0.40
CA ALA A 203 -7.19 -14.26 -0.67
C ALA A 203 -6.88 -13.12 -1.65
N CYS A 204 -5.60 -12.79 -1.80
CA CYS A 204 -5.13 -11.73 -2.66
C CYS A 204 -4.01 -12.23 -3.56
N ALA A 205 -4.22 -12.23 -4.86
CA ALA A 205 -3.29 -12.73 -5.85
C ALA A 205 -2.70 -11.62 -6.71
N MET A 206 -1.46 -11.82 -7.12
CA MET A 206 -0.83 -11.14 -8.24
C MET A 206 -0.41 -12.20 -9.26
N VAL A 207 -0.97 -12.13 -10.47
CA VAL A 207 -0.80 -13.15 -11.50
C VAL A 207 -0.72 -12.53 -12.89
N ARG A 208 0.04 -13.15 -13.79
CA ARG A 208 0.03 -12.75 -15.20
C ARG A 208 -1.30 -13.11 -15.85
N ALA A 209 -1.82 -12.21 -16.67
CA ALA A 209 -3.13 -12.37 -17.34
C ALA A 209 -3.20 -13.56 -18.32
N ASP A 210 -2.04 -14.10 -18.73
CA ASP A 210 -1.94 -15.31 -19.57
C ASP A 210 -1.90 -16.61 -18.74
N VAL A 211 -1.85 -16.52 -17.42
CA VAL A 211 -1.83 -17.66 -16.49
C VAL A 211 -3.18 -17.85 -15.80
N ALA A 212 -3.76 -16.77 -15.28
CA ALA A 212 -5.06 -16.81 -14.63
C ALA A 212 -5.76 -15.43 -14.70
N ARG A 213 -7.09 -15.44 -14.75
CA ARG A 213 -7.95 -14.25 -14.80
C ARG A 213 -8.99 -14.22 -13.68
N SER A 214 -9.12 -15.30 -12.93
CA SER A 214 -10.02 -15.41 -11.78
C SER A 214 -9.29 -16.01 -10.57
N LEU A 215 -9.87 -15.89 -9.37
CA LEU A 215 -9.31 -16.50 -8.16
C LEU A 215 -9.39 -18.02 -8.21
N GLU A 216 -10.41 -18.59 -8.84
CA GLU A 216 -10.57 -20.03 -9.03
C GLU A 216 -9.43 -20.61 -9.88
N GLU A 217 -9.05 -19.92 -10.97
CA GLU A 217 -7.90 -20.30 -11.80
C GLU A 217 -6.58 -20.17 -11.03
N VAL A 218 -6.46 -19.11 -10.19
CA VAL A 218 -5.32 -18.94 -9.29
C VAL A 218 -5.23 -20.09 -8.29
N PHE A 219 -6.34 -20.50 -7.67
CA PHE A 219 -6.37 -21.59 -6.71
C PHE A 219 -5.96 -22.92 -7.37
N ALA A 220 -6.42 -23.14 -8.60
CA ALA A 220 -6.05 -24.33 -9.39
C ALA A 220 -4.55 -24.37 -9.75
N SER A 221 -3.86 -23.23 -9.76
CA SER A 221 -2.44 -23.13 -10.13
C SER A 221 -1.48 -23.67 -9.05
N GLU A 222 -1.94 -23.90 -7.81
CA GLU A 222 -1.13 -24.46 -6.72
C GLU A 222 -1.92 -25.55 -5.95
N PRO A 223 -1.46 -26.81 -5.95
CA PRO A 223 -2.23 -27.93 -5.41
C PRO A 223 -2.61 -27.82 -3.93
N ARG A 224 -1.78 -27.17 -3.11
CA ARG A 224 -2.06 -26.98 -1.67
C ARG A 224 -3.11 -25.89 -1.45
N LEU A 225 -3.06 -24.84 -2.26
CA LEU A 225 -4.06 -23.78 -2.25
C LEU A 225 -5.41 -24.31 -2.76
N LEU A 226 -5.41 -25.11 -3.84
CA LEU A 226 -6.62 -25.75 -4.36
C LEU A 226 -7.29 -26.67 -3.31
N ARG A 227 -6.48 -27.45 -2.54
CA ARG A 227 -7.04 -28.26 -1.45
C ARG A 227 -7.61 -27.43 -0.32
N ARG A 228 -6.93 -26.33 0.07
CA ARG A 228 -7.36 -25.45 1.13
C ARG A 228 -8.66 -24.71 0.77
N SER A 229 -8.77 -24.27 -0.47
CA SER A 229 -9.91 -23.47 -0.94
C SER A 229 -11.13 -24.27 -1.35
N ARG A 230 -11.11 -25.62 -1.23
CA ARG A 230 -12.18 -26.50 -1.74
C ARG A 230 -13.58 -26.12 -1.23
N ASP A 231 -13.67 -25.79 0.05
CA ASP A 231 -14.94 -25.51 0.72
C ASP A 231 -15.17 -24.00 0.97
N TRP A 232 -14.31 -23.16 0.39
CA TRP A 232 -14.41 -21.73 0.52
C TRP A 232 -15.63 -21.16 -0.22
N GLN A 233 -16.35 -20.26 0.45
CA GLN A 233 -17.44 -19.50 -0.16
C GLN A 233 -17.05 -18.02 -0.21
N PRO A 234 -17.20 -17.34 -1.37
CA PRO A 234 -16.87 -15.93 -1.47
C PRO A 234 -17.87 -15.08 -0.67
N MET A 235 -17.35 -14.10 0.09
CA MET A 235 -18.15 -13.17 0.88
C MET A 235 -18.65 -11.97 0.06
N PHE A 236 -17.97 -11.66 -1.05
CA PHE A 236 -18.33 -10.63 -2.02
C PHE A 236 -17.67 -10.93 -3.38
N PRO A 237 -18.14 -10.32 -4.48
CA PRO A 237 -17.54 -10.47 -5.81
C PRO A 237 -16.06 -10.06 -5.80
N ALA A 238 -15.22 -10.78 -6.50
CA ALA A 238 -13.79 -10.49 -6.56
C ALA A 238 -13.51 -9.08 -7.07
N VAL A 239 -12.66 -8.36 -6.34
CA VAL A 239 -12.14 -7.05 -6.76
C VAL A 239 -10.90 -7.25 -7.59
N THR A 240 -10.81 -6.57 -8.72
CA THR A 240 -9.69 -6.69 -9.66
C THR A 240 -8.97 -5.37 -9.86
N THR A 241 -7.71 -5.43 -10.23
CA THR A 241 -6.92 -4.26 -10.63
C THR A 241 -5.88 -4.67 -11.68
N SER A 242 -5.73 -3.86 -12.73
CA SER A 242 -4.85 -4.15 -13.87
C SER A 242 -4.58 -2.87 -14.68
N PRO A 243 -3.43 -2.78 -15.37
CA PRO A 243 -2.20 -3.57 -15.20
C PRO A 243 -1.39 -3.13 -13.97
N LEU A 244 -0.52 -4.01 -13.44
CA LEU A 244 0.41 -3.66 -12.36
C LEU A 244 1.80 -3.40 -12.95
N TYR A 245 2.34 -2.21 -12.69
CA TYR A 245 3.65 -1.81 -13.16
C TYR A 245 4.61 -1.56 -12.00
N PHE A 246 5.85 -1.99 -12.16
CA PHE A 246 6.93 -1.73 -11.22
C PHE A 246 7.88 -0.72 -11.85
N HIS A 247 8.13 0.36 -11.16
CA HIS A 247 9.09 1.39 -11.55
C HIS A 247 9.93 1.82 -10.35
N GLU A 248 11.04 2.49 -10.60
CA GLU A 248 11.81 3.10 -9.53
C GLU A 248 10.99 4.20 -8.84
N PRO A 249 11.07 4.32 -7.49
CA PRO A 249 10.31 5.32 -6.77
C PRO A 249 10.67 6.74 -7.20
N GLN A 250 9.62 7.53 -7.43
CA GLN A 250 9.69 8.97 -7.70
C GLN A 250 8.96 9.72 -6.59
N THR A 251 9.53 10.80 -6.11
CA THR A 251 8.97 11.57 -4.99
C THR A 251 8.27 12.84 -5.42
N GLU A 252 8.36 13.17 -6.71
CA GLU A 252 7.84 14.39 -7.30
C GLU A 252 7.43 14.17 -8.76
N ALA A 253 6.36 14.85 -9.19
CA ALA A 253 5.98 15.05 -10.59
C ALA A 253 5.18 16.35 -10.71
N ASP A 254 5.48 17.17 -11.72
CA ASP A 254 4.79 18.44 -12.02
C ASP A 254 4.66 19.37 -10.79
N GLY A 255 5.70 19.39 -9.95
CA GLY A 255 5.73 20.15 -8.71
C GLY A 255 4.96 19.53 -7.54
N MET A 256 4.18 18.48 -7.75
CA MET A 256 3.46 17.76 -6.70
C MET A 256 4.38 16.79 -5.96
N VAL A 257 4.17 16.64 -4.66
CA VAL A 257 4.81 15.58 -3.86
C VAL A 257 4.05 14.28 -4.04
N LEU A 258 4.77 13.17 -4.31
CA LEU A 258 4.20 11.84 -4.51
C LEU A 258 4.37 10.98 -3.26
N VAL A 259 3.30 10.27 -2.83
CA VAL A 259 3.30 9.40 -1.65
C VAL A 259 2.62 8.05 -1.93
N GLY A 260 2.95 7.04 -1.15
CA GLY A 260 2.41 5.69 -1.32
C GLY A 260 2.70 5.10 -2.71
N ASP A 261 1.74 4.37 -3.28
CA ASP A 261 1.88 3.75 -4.60
C ASP A 261 1.99 4.77 -5.75
N ALA A 262 1.62 6.04 -5.53
CA ALA A 262 1.86 7.11 -6.50
C ALA A 262 3.35 7.48 -6.59
N ALA A 263 4.11 7.32 -5.51
CA ALA A 263 5.57 7.48 -5.51
C ALA A 263 6.29 6.22 -6.04
N GLY A 264 5.76 5.04 -5.76
CA GLY A 264 6.36 3.77 -6.20
C GLY A 264 5.60 2.58 -5.65
N PHE A 265 5.41 1.57 -6.50
CA PHE A 265 4.74 0.34 -6.14
C PHE A 265 5.75 -0.74 -5.75
N ILE A 266 5.76 -1.10 -4.46
CA ILE A 266 6.59 -2.20 -3.96
C ILE A 266 5.93 -3.55 -4.27
N ASP A 267 6.76 -4.61 -4.41
CA ASP A 267 6.23 -5.96 -4.61
C ASP A 267 5.28 -6.36 -3.46
N PRO A 268 4.01 -6.71 -3.77
CA PRO A 268 3.00 -6.95 -2.75
C PRO A 268 3.32 -8.14 -1.82
N PHE A 269 4.08 -9.13 -2.28
CA PHE A 269 4.49 -10.26 -1.44
C PHE A 269 5.42 -9.85 -0.28
N ALA A 270 6.06 -8.67 -0.35
CA ALA A 270 6.85 -8.13 0.75
C ALA A 270 5.99 -7.77 1.97
N GLY A 271 4.67 -7.55 1.77
CA GLY A 271 3.72 -7.24 2.83
C GLY A 271 3.91 -5.84 3.45
N ASP A 272 4.59 -4.92 2.77
CA ASP A 272 4.95 -3.61 3.34
C ASP A 272 4.24 -2.41 2.68
N GLY A 273 3.33 -2.65 1.72
CA GLY A 273 2.67 -1.58 0.96
C GLY A 273 1.85 -0.61 1.82
N ILE A 274 1.07 -1.11 2.79
CA ILE A 274 0.30 -0.25 3.71
C ILE A 274 1.24 0.56 4.61
N SER A 275 2.27 -0.09 5.14
CA SER A 275 3.27 0.55 6.01
C SER A 275 4.03 1.66 5.28
N LEU A 276 4.47 1.40 4.06
CA LEU A 276 5.10 2.38 3.17
C LEU A 276 4.17 3.56 2.89
N ALA A 277 2.89 3.28 2.63
CA ALA A 277 1.88 4.31 2.38
C ALA A 277 1.70 5.22 3.59
N LEU A 278 1.48 4.67 4.79
CA LEU A 278 1.34 5.43 6.03
C LEU A 278 2.59 6.27 6.33
N GLN A 279 3.77 5.66 6.25
CA GLN A 279 5.04 6.33 6.56
C GLN A 279 5.37 7.43 5.54
N SER A 280 5.21 7.18 4.24
CA SER A 280 5.52 8.19 3.21
C SER A 280 4.56 9.38 3.26
N GLY A 281 3.26 9.14 3.51
CA GLY A 281 2.28 10.20 3.70
C GLY A 281 2.59 11.08 4.92
N THR A 282 2.89 10.45 6.07
CA THR A 282 3.31 11.17 7.28
C THR A 282 4.59 11.96 7.06
N LEU A 283 5.59 11.35 6.43
CA LEU A 283 6.86 12.01 6.13
C LEU A 283 6.68 13.23 5.22
N ALA A 284 5.86 13.12 4.18
CA ALA A 284 5.57 14.23 3.28
C ALA A 284 4.95 15.42 4.02
N ALA A 285 3.97 15.17 4.90
CA ALA A 285 3.37 16.23 5.71
C ALA A 285 4.38 16.87 6.67
N GLN A 286 5.25 16.08 7.30
CA GLN A 286 6.31 16.58 8.17
C GLN A 286 7.29 17.50 7.41
N MET A 287 7.72 17.12 6.22
CA MET A 287 8.65 17.91 5.41
C MET A 287 7.99 19.16 4.79
N LEU A 288 6.68 19.10 4.48
CA LEU A 288 5.93 20.24 3.97
C LEU A 288 5.56 21.24 5.07
N THR A 289 5.44 20.83 6.32
CA THR A 289 5.00 21.72 7.43
C THR A 289 5.83 23.00 7.57
N PRO A 290 7.18 22.99 7.50
CA PRO A 290 7.96 24.23 7.54
C PRO A 290 7.66 25.19 6.38
N PHE A 291 7.45 24.66 5.16
CA PHE A 291 7.01 25.46 4.00
C PHE A 291 5.62 26.07 4.23
N LEU A 292 4.65 25.28 4.69
CA LEU A 292 3.29 25.75 4.96
C LEU A 292 3.24 26.84 6.04
N ARG A 293 4.24 26.89 6.91
CA ARG A 293 4.48 27.92 7.93
C ARG A 293 5.35 29.09 7.45
N GLY A 294 5.70 29.15 6.16
CA GLY A 294 6.51 30.20 5.57
C GLY A 294 8.00 30.20 5.94
N LYS A 295 8.53 29.08 6.49
CA LYS A 295 9.94 28.98 6.89
C LYS A 295 10.87 28.55 5.75
N TYR A 296 10.35 27.79 4.79
CA TYR A 296 11.08 27.20 3.66
C TYR A 296 10.37 27.51 2.35
N SER A 297 11.09 27.39 1.23
CA SER A 297 10.47 27.32 -0.08
C SER A 297 9.86 25.93 -0.32
N LEU A 298 8.91 25.80 -1.25
CA LEU A 298 8.35 24.52 -1.66
C LEU A 298 9.44 23.59 -2.23
N GLU A 299 10.37 24.15 -2.99
CA GLU A 299 11.50 23.43 -3.56
C GLU A 299 12.37 22.78 -2.48
N GLN A 300 12.71 23.55 -1.44
CA GLN A 300 13.47 23.03 -0.30
C GLN A 300 12.71 21.91 0.42
N ALA A 301 11.42 22.06 0.68
CA ALA A 301 10.60 21.05 1.32
C ALA A 301 10.54 19.76 0.50
N ARG A 302 10.44 19.86 -0.83
CA ARG A 302 10.49 18.71 -1.75
C ARG A 302 11.85 18.01 -1.72
N LEU A 303 12.94 18.75 -1.73
CA LEU A 303 14.30 18.19 -1.66
C LEU A 303 14.55 17.45 -0.34
N GLU A 304 14.09 18.01 0.78
CA GLU A 304 14.17 17.36 2.09
C GLU A 304 13.33 16.08 2.13
N TYR A 305 12.10 16.12 1.57
CA TYR A 305 11.27 14.92 1.43
C TYR A 305 11.95 13.86 0.58
N GLN A 306 12.48 14.21 -0.60
CA GLN A 306 13.20 13.29 -1.49
C GLN A 306 14.37 12.62 -0.77
N THR A 307 15.17 13.41 -0.06
CA THR A 307 16.34 12.92 0.68
C THR A 307 15.93 11.94 1.78
N ALA A 308 14.92 12.31 2.57
CA ALA A 308 14.41 11.47 3.65
C ALA A 308 13.74 10.20 3.11
N TYR A 309 12.98 10.29 2.01
CA TYR A 309 12.35 9.17 1.32
C TYR A 309 13.39 8.17 0.83
N ARG A 310 14.43 8.63 0.11
CA ARG A 310 15.51 7.78 -0.41
C ARG A 310 16.22 7.02 0.70
N LYS A 311 16.55 7.70 1.79
CA LYS A 311 17.23 7.12 2.95
C LYS A 311 16.41 6.00 3.61
N ARG A 312 15.08 6.13 3.65
CA ARG A 312 14.19 5.20 4.36
C ARG A 312 13.70 4.04 3.51
N PHE A 313 13.28 4.31 2.25
CA PHE A 313 12.46 3.38 1.49
C PHE A 313 13.17 2.71 0.32
N VAL A 314 14.13 3.37 -0.37
CA VAL A 314 14.71 2.84 -1.60
C VAL A 314 15.39 1.48 -1.40
N ARG A 315 15.95 1.22 -0.21
CA ARG A 315 16.53 -0.09 0.10
C ARG A 315 15.47 -1.21 0.11
N ALA A 316 14.28 -0.94 0.66
CA ALA A 316 13.18 -1.91 0.68
C ALA A 316 12.72 -2.25 -0.75
N PHE A 317 12.54 -1.24 -1.63
CA PHE A 317 12.21 -1.45 -3.04
C PHE A 317 13.24 -2.32 -3.75
N ARG A 318 14.55 -2.00 -3.60
CA ARG A 318 15.62 -2.79 -4.23
C ARG A 318 15.66 -4.23 -3.75
N ASN A 319 15.46 -4.45 -2.47
CA ASN A 319 15.47 -5.81 -1.90
C ASN A 319 14.23 -6.60 -2.37
N ALA A 320 13.06 -5.97 -2.41
CA ALA A 320 11.85 -6.60 -2.94
C ALA A 320 11.99 -6.97 -4.42
N ALA A 321 12.57 -6.08 -5.25
CA ALA A 321 12.84 -6.35 -6.65
C ALA A 321 13.85 -7.51 -6.85
N ARG A 322 14.91 -7.58 -6.04
CA ARG A 322 15.86 -8.70 -6.06
C ARG A 322 15.19 -10.03 -5.71
N LEU A 323 14.33 -10.02 -4.69
CA LEU A 323 13.60 -11.21 -4.28
C LEU A 323 12.61 -11.65 -5.38
N ARG A 324 11.92 -10.73 -6.04
CA ARG A 324 11.09 -11.03 -7.22
C ARG A 324 11.90 -11.73 -8.31
N THR A 325 13.08 -11.19 -8.65
CA THR A 325 13.97 -11.79 -9.65
C THR A 325 14.40 -13.20 -9.24
N ALA A 326 14.74 -13.41 -7.97
CA ALA A 326 15.11 -14.72 -7.44
C ALA A 326 13.95 -15.74 -7.50
N LEU A 327 12.72 -15.29 -7.21
CA LEU A 327 11.52 -16.12 -7.30
C LEU A 327 11.10 -16.44 -8.75
N ALA A 328 11.46 -15.59 -9.71
CA ALA A 328 11.24 -15.82 -11.14
C ALA A 328 12.33 -16.70 -11.78
N ALA A 329 13.42 -17.00 -11.08
CA ALA A 329 14.53 -17.82 -11.57
C ALA A 329 14.10 -19.28 -11.85
N PRO A 330 14.86 -20.05 -12.66
CA PRO A 330 14.62 -21.46 -12.89
C PRO A 330 14.54 -22.28 -11.59
N ARG A 331 13.75 -23.36 -11.58
CA ARG A 331 13.48 -24.19 -10.37
C ARG A 331 14.73 -24.60 -9.61
N TRP A 332 15.81 -25.00 -10.32
CA TRP A 332 17.04 -25.43 -9.68
C TRP A 332 17.72 -24.29 -8.89
N MET A 333 17.76 -23.06 -9.45
CA MET A 333 18.29 -21.89 -8.75
C MET A 333 17.43 -21.51 -7.54
N ARG A 334 16.09 -21.52 -7.71
CA ARG A 334 15.16 -21.28 -6.59
C ARG A 334 15.35 -22.32 -5.48
N SER A 335 15.55 -23.58 -5.82
CA SER A 335 15.76 -24.64 -4.82
C SER A 335 17.00 -24.39 -3.96
N VAL A 336 18.09 -23.91 -4.55
CA VAL A 336 19.29 -23.50 -3.80
C VAL A 336 18.99 -22.28 -2.91
N ALA A 337 18.37 -21.24 -3.47
CA ALA A 337 18.01 -20.03 -2.72
C ALA A 337 17.09 -20.33 -1.53
N LEU A 338 16.10 -21.21 -1.72
CA LEU A 338 15.18 -21.65 -0.66
C LEU A 338 15.89 -22.45 0.44
N THR A 339 16.85 -23.30 0.07
CA THR A 339 17.65 -24.04 1.04
C THR A 339 18.48 -23.12 1.92
N VAL A 340 19.07 -22.07 1.33
CA VAL A 340 19.78 -21.03 2.06
C VAL A 340 18.82 -20.21 2.94
N ALA A 341 17.66 -19.82 2.41
CA ALA A 341 16.64 -19.08 3.17
C ALA A 341 16.05 -19.87 4.34
N ALA A 342 16.07 -21.21 4.25
CA ALA A 342 15.63 -22.10 5.34
C ALA A 342 16.61 -22.18 6.51
N MET A 343 17.86 -21.71 6.35
CA MET A 343 18.83 -21.69 7.45
C MET A 343 18.39 -20.74 8.56
N PRO A 344 18.63 -21.08 9.85
CA PRO A 344 18.24 -20.25 10.98
C PRO A 344 18.69 -18.78 10.85
N GLY A 345 17.77 -17.86 10.98
CA GLY A 345 18.02 -16.42 10.94
C GLY A 345 18.11 -15.80 9.54
N ILE A 346 18.46 -16.53 8.48
CA ILE A 346 18.61 -15.98 7.13
C ILE A 346 17.26 -15.55 6.55
N GLY A 347 16.23 -16.39 6.63
CA GLY A 347 14.90 -16.05 6.16
C GLY A 347 14.31 -14.83 6.86
N GLN A 348 14.48 -14.72 8.18
CA GLN A 348 14.06 -13.55 8.94
C GLN A 348 14.82 -12.28 8.51
N MET A 349 16.12 -12.39 8.25
CA MET A 349 16.93 -11.27 7.77
C MET A 349 16.48 -10.81 6.37
N LEU A 350 16.13 -11.73 5.48
CA LEU A 350 15.58 -11.42 4.16
C LEU A 350 14.24 -10.69 4.27
N VAL A 351 13.33 -11.18 5.10
CA VAL A 351 12.02 -10.53 5.34
C VAL A 351 12.21 -9.14 5.96
N ARG A 352 13.07 -9.00 6.98
CA ARG A 352 13.38 -7.67 7.56
C ARG A 352 14.03 -6.73 6.56
N GLY A 353 14.81 -7.25 5.62
CA GLY A 353 15.47 -6.48 4.56
C GLY A 353 14.51 -5.85 3.55
N THR A 354 13.29 -6.37 3.40
CA THR A 354 12.25 -5.80 2.52
C THR A 354 11.38 -4.76 3.22
N ARG A 355 11.55 -4.55 4.54
CA ARG A 355 10.73 -3.62 5.31
C ARG A 355 11.37 -2.24 5.38
N ALA A 356 10.52 -1.22 5.39
CA ALA A 356 10.91 0.14 5.64
C ALA A 356 11.33 0.30 7.13
N ARG A 357 12.27 1.20 7.39
CA ARG A 357 12.61 1.58 8.77
C ARG A 357 11.47 2.43 9.34
N SER A 358 11.09 2.19 10.59
CA SER A 358 10.10 3.00 11.31
C SER A 358 10.44 4.50 11.31
N LEU A 359 9.42 5.34 11.35
CA LEU A 359 9.54 6.81 11.46
C LEU A 359 10.12 7.21 12.82
#